data_066145dce8983d53ce114c645d543d62
#
_entry.id   066145dce8983d53ce114c645d543d62
#
_cell.length_a   1.000
_cell.length_b   1.000
_cell.length_c   1.000
_cell.angle_alpha   90.00
_cell.angle_beta   90.00
_cell.angle_gamma   90.00
#
_symmetry.space_group_name_H-M   'P 1'
#
loop_
_entity.id
_entity.type
_entity.pdbx_description
1 polymer ?
#
loop_
_entity_poly.entity_id
_entity_poly.type
_entity_poly.pdbx_seq_one_letter_code
_entity_poly.pdbx_strand_id
1 'polypeptide(L)'
;MPAMRGELVYRCIACGASFDIYDFIYTCPYCKSLLKVENTAFDNLKEIPPRRWIELFDGRRNTDTLELSGIFRFHELILPIVPVKDIIYLGEGQTPIVRANQELSSWVGAGFFVKNDGFNPSASFKDRGMASAISYLNHVIRVKDLQDVLGICASTGDTSAAAALYLSYLPKSKVKTVVLLPKGKVTTQQLSQPLGSGATVIELPGVFDDCMRIVEQLAQDYQVFLLNSKNPVRILGQKSYAYEIAQQMRWQTQDLVVVVPIGNAGNVTAVMEGFLDLFHLGIIQELPVILGVQSEHADPIVRWRDTGTFRPVKVRPSVAQAAMIGDPVSFPKVDQLVGKHYHDRFHAIAVSETEIMEGMLMANRHGHVVCTQGGESVAGLRKALQEGICSPRQRFVVDSTSHQLKFATFQQMYFEESFGSEYAIQTREGFKNQPVTLGADPAMIAEYLGLKQKG
;
A
#
# COMPACT_ATOMS: atom_id res chain seq x y z
N MET A 1 3.01 -20.97 23.88
CA MET A 1 4.40 -20.51 23.76
C MET A 1 4.59 -19.39 24.74
N PRO A 2 5.72 -19.29 25.47
CA PRO A 2 6.01 -18.08 26.19
C PRO A 2 5.92 -16.94 25.17
N ALA A 3 5.26 -15.84 25.57
CA ALA A 3 5.14 -14.67 24.72
C ALA A 3 6.55 -14.24 24.32
N MET A 4 6.95 -14.50 23.06
CA MET A 4 8.19 -13.99 22.52
C MET A 4 7.99 -12.49 22.35
N ARG A 5 8.28 -11.77 23.42
CA ARG A 5 8.24 -10.33 23.45
C ARG A 5 9.51 -9.87 22.74
N GLY A 6 9.31 -9.31 21.55
CA GLY A 6 10.38 -8.59 20.89
C GLY A 6 10.72 -7.32 21.69
N GLU A 7 11.93 -6.88 21.53
CA GLU A 7 12.38 -5.57 21.99
C GLU A 7 12.48 -4.66 20.79
N LEU A 8 11.63 -3.65 20.71
CA LEU A 8 11.61 -2.73 19.59
C LEU A 8 12.32 -1.41 19.94
N VAL A 9 13.07 -0.90 18.97
CA VAL A 9 13.68 0.43 19.06
C VAL A 9 13.49 1.17 17.73
N TYR A 10 13.50 2.49 17.78
CA TYR A 10 13.75 3.26 16.56
C TYR A 10 15.26 3.25 16.28
N ARG A 11 15.60 2.94 15.02
CA ARG A 11 16.98 2.98 14.54
C ARG A 11 17.10 3.93 13.37
N CYS A 12 18.06 4.86 13.44
CA CYS A 12 18.38 5.71 12.30
C CYS A 12 19.04 4.90 11.17
N ILE A 13 18.53 5.01 9.94
CA ILE A 13 19.08 4.28 8.79
C ILE A 13 20.44 4.80 8.31
N ALA A 14 20.81 6.04 8.66
CA ALA A 14 22.06 6.67 8.23
C ALA A 14 23.15 6.60 9.32
N CYS A 15 22.88 7.12 10.52
CA CYS A 15 23.91 7.17 11.60
C CYS A 15 23.85 6.00 12.59
N GLY A 16 22.85 5.12 12.50
CA GLY A 16 22.70 3.96 13.38
C GLY A 16 22.25 4.28 14.82
N ALA A 17 21.98 5.53 15.17
CA ALA A 17 21.51 5.91 16.50
C ALA A 17 20.16 5.23 16.82
N SER A 18 20.01 4.79 18.09
CA SER A 18 18.81 4.15 18.61
C SER A 18 18.05 5.09 19.53
N PHE A 19 16.72 4.97 19.53
CA PHE A 19 15.82 5.75 20.38
C PHE A 19 14.73 4.85 20.94
N ASP A 20 14.14 5.28 22.04
CA ASP A 20 13.04 4.55 22.69
C ASP A 20 11.85 4.43 21.72
N ILE A 21 11.33 3.22 21.60
CA ILE A 21 10.16 2.94 20.76
C ILE A 21 8.93 3.73 21.22
N TYR A 22 8.84 4.12 22.47
CA TYR A 22 7.73 4.87 23.05
C TYR A 22 7.79 6.40 22.80
N ASP A 23 8.81 6.89 22.10
CA ASP A 23 8.90 8.31 21.72
C ASP A 23 8.13 8.59 20.43
N PHE A 24 7.52 9.79 20.34
CA PHE A 24 6.87 10.24 19.11
C PHE A 24 7.87 10.97 18.23
N ILE A 25 8.80 10.23 17.63
CA ILE A 25 9.82 10.74 16.71
C ILE A 25 9.66 10.11 15.32
N TYR A 26 9.87 10.88 14.27
CA TYR A 26 9.65 10.46 12.88
C TYR A 26 10.90 10.61 12.01
N THR A 27 11.88 11.36 12.46
CA THR A 27 13.21 11.51 11.89
C THR A 27 14.26 11.48 12.99
N CYS A 28 15.48 11.11 12.65
CA CYS A 28 16.60 11.09 13.60
C CYS A 28 16.84 12.49 14.16
N PRO A 29 16.81 12.67 15.50
CA PRO A 29 17.13 13.97 16.12
C PRO A 29 18.53 14.49 15.78
N TYR A 30 19.49 13.60 15.52
CA TYR A 30 20.88 13.96 15.26
C TYR A 30 21.17 14.33 13.80
N CYS A 31 20.78 13.48 12.85
CA CYS A 31 21.13 13.65 11.43
C CYS A 31 19.92 13.91 10.50
N LYS A 32 18.71 14.00 11.05
CA LYS A 32 17.44 14.23 10.33
C LYS A 32 17.06 13.15 9.31
N SER A 33 17.81 12.05 9.24
CA SER A 33 17.50 10.92 8.36
C SER A 33 16.29 10.13 8.85
N LEU A 34 15.80 9.21 8.01
CA LEU A 34 14.67 8.36 8.34
C LEU A 34 14.98 7.39 9.46
N LEU A 35 13.93 6.99 10.16
CA LEU A 35 13.95 5.93 11.15
C LEU A 35 13.34 4.64 10.58
N LYS A 36 13.82 3.50 11.06
CA LYS A 36 13.13 2.20 10.98
C LYS A 36 12.79 1.73 12.38
N VAL A 37 11.80 0.86 12.52
CA VAL A 37 11.62 0.07 13.73
C VAL A 37 12.42 -1.21 13.59
N GLU A 38 13.25 -1.49 14.57
CA GLU A 38 14.11 -2.66 14.62
C GLU A 38 13.77 -3.49 15.86
N ASN A 39 13.59 -4.80 15.66
CA ASN A 39 13.49 -5.75 16.77
C ASN A 39 14.90 -6.19 17.15
N THR A 40 15.41 -5.72 18.29
CA THR A 40 16.77 -6.06 18.78
C THR A 40 16.89 -7.51 19.21
N ALA A 41 15.76 -8.18 19.48
CA ALA A 41 15.68 -9.58 19.82
C ALA A 41 15.38 -10.48 18.60
N PHE A 42 15.48 -9.96 17.36
CA PHE A 42 15.11 -10.72 16.15
C PHE A 42 15.93 -11.99 15.98
N ASP A 43 17.20 -12.00 16.39
CA ASP A 43 18.05 -13.18 16.27
C ASP A 43 17.55 -14.34 17.12
N ASN A 44 16.91 -14.07 18.27
CA ASN A 44 16.28 -15.12 19.08
C ASN A 44 15.11 -15.79 18.34
N LEU A 45 14.47 -15.09 17.41
CA LEU A 45 13.39 -15.67 16.61
C LEU A 45 13.92 -16.71 15.60
N LYS A 46 15.18 -16.59 15.18
CA LYS A 46 15.83 -17.54 14.24
C LYS A 46 16.11 -18.90 14.89
N GLU A 47 16.15 -18.98 16.23
CA GLU A 47 16.32 -20.23 16.97
C GLU A 47 15.09 -21.14 16.88
N ILE A 48 13.94 -20.56 16.48
CA ILE A 48 12.68 -21.30 16.35
C ILE A 48 12.65 -21.96 14.98
N PRO A 49 12.40 -23.29 14.92
CA PRO A 49 12.30 -23.98 13.65
C PRO A 49 11.26 -23.34 12.72
N PRO A 50 11.57 -23.13 11.42
CA PRO A 50 10.66 -22.49 10.45
C PRO A 50 9.26 -23.13 10.43
N ARG A 51 9.18 -24.45 10.55
CA ARG A 51 7.91 -25.18 10.61
C ARG A 51 6.99 -24.69 11.74
N ARG A 52 7.56 -24.29 12.89
CA ARG A 52 6.77 -23.79 14.03
C ARG A 52 6.14 -22.42 13.71
N TRP A 53 6.86 -21.58 12.97
CA TRP A 53 6.30 -20.32 12.47
C TRP A 53 5.15 -20.56 11.51
N ILE A 54 5.31 -21.47 10.56
CA ILE A 54 4.26 -21.83 9.60
C ILE A 54 3.03 -22.36 10.34
N GLU A 55 3.19 -23.32 11.26
CA GLU A 55 2.10 -23.88 12.07
C GLU A 55 1.38 -22.77 12.88
N LEU A 56 2.12 -21.83 13.45
CA LEU A 56 1.56 -20.70 14.20
C LEU A 56 0.72 -19.78 13.32
N PHE A 57 1.30 -19.34 12.21
CA PHE A 57 0.64 -18.36 11.32
C PHE A 57 -0.55 -19.00 10.56
N ASP A 58 -0.43 -20.25 10.14
CA ASP A 58 -1.52 -20.96 9.48
C ASP A 58 -2.65 -21.30 10.47
N GLY A 59 -2.32 -21.64 11.71
CA GLY A 59 -3.30 -21.87 12.78
C GLY A 59 -4.16 -20.65 13.10
N ARG A 60 -3.61 -19.45 12.95
CA ARG A 60 -4.33 -18.18 13.20
C ARG A 60 -5.29 -17.76 12.09
N ARG A 61 -5.36 -18.48 10.98
CA ARG A 61 -6.34 -18.19 9.92
C ARG A 61 -7.79 -18.38 10.37
N ASN A 62 -8.01 -19.29 11.32
CA ASN A 62 -9.32 -19.65 11.83
C ASN A 62 -9.33 -19.54 13.37
N THR A 63 -8.87 -18.40 13.90
CA THR A 63 -8.83 -18.16 15.35
C THR A 63 -10.11 -17.51 15.83
N ASP A 64 -10.52 -17.83 17.07
CA ASP A 64 -11.58 -17.11 17.77
C ASP A 64 -11.11 -15.74 18.31
N THR A 65 -9.82 -15.47 18.28
CA THR A 65 -9.24 -14.18 18.67
C THR A 65 -9.20 -13.28 17.44
N LEU A 66 -10.24 -12.46 17.26
CA LEU A 66 -10.41 -11.61 16.07
C LEU A 66 -9.23 -10.68 15.83
N GLU A 67 -8.65 -10.13 16.89
CA GLU A 67 -7.49 -9.22 16.83
C GLU A 67 -6.27 -9.88 16.16
N LEU A 68 -6.18 -11.22 16.22
CA LEU A 68 -5.10 -11.99 15.59
C LEU A 68 -5.50 -12.59 14.23
N SER A 69 -6.63 -12.22 13.67
CA SER A 69 -7.08 -12.76 12.38
C SER A 69 -6.61 -11.91 11.18
N GLY A 70 -6.42 -10.61 11.37
CA GLY A 70 -5.96 -9.67 10.34
C GLY A 70 -4.44 -9.64 10.16
N ILE A 71 -3.88 -8.44 10.07
CA ILE A 71 -2.42 -8.27 9.95
C ILE A 71 -1.68 -8.84 11.15
N PHE A 72 -2.26 -8.76 12.34
CA PHE A 72 -1.69 -9.27 13.59
C PHE A 72 -1.70 -10.80 13.70
N ARG A 73 -2.13 -11.51 12.65
CA ARG A 73 -1.83 -12.93 12.50
C ARG A 73 -0.32 -13.19 12.57
N PHE A 74 0.47 -12.20 12.20
CA PHE A 74 1.93 -12.16 12.26
C PHE A 74 2.44 -11.27 13.40
N HIS A 75 1.77 -11.28 14.54
CA HIS A 75 2.00 -10.38 15.67
C HIS A 75 3.47 -10.31 16.11
N GLU A 76 4.17 -11.45 16.14
CA GLU A 76 5.58 -11.55 16.53
C GLU A 76 6.54 -10.80 15.59
N LEU A 77 6.12 -10.58 14.34
CA LEU A 77 6.91 -9.88 13.32
C LEU A 77 6.47 -8.41 13.13
N ILE A 78 5.26 -8.06 13.58
CA ILE A 78 4.71 -6.72 13.38
C ILE A 78 4.91 -5.84 14.61
N LEU A 79 4.26 -6.14 15.72
CA LEU A 79 4.33 -5.36 16.97
C LEU A 79 4.30 -6.26 18.19
N PRO A 80 5.33 -7.08 18.44
CA PRO A 80 5.33 -8.06 19.52
C PRO A 80 5.23 -7.43 20.93
N ILE A 81 5.52 -6.14 21.08
CA ILE A 81 5.42 -5.40 22.34
C ILE A 81 3.98 -4.99 22.69
N VAL A 82 3.06 -4.96 21.70
CA VAL A 82 1.67 -4.56 21.92
C VAL A 82 0.85 -5.78 22.34
N PRO A 83 0.25 -5.79 23.57
CA PRO A 83 -0.57 -6.91 23.99
C PRO A 83 -1.87 -6.98 23.16
N VAL A 84 -2.40 -8.19 22.97
CA VAL A 84 -3.59 -8.45 22.15
C VAL A 84 -4.77 -7.52 22.49
N LYS A 85 -5.00 -7.25 23.77
CA LYS A 85 -6.07 -6.35 24.24
C LYS A 85 -5.95 -4.89 23.79
N ASP A 86 -4.76 -4.47 23.33
CA ASP A 86 -4.50 -3.12 22.84
C ASP A 86 -4.49 -3.06 21.29
N ILE A 87 -4.62 -4.21 20.64
CA ILE A 87 -4.73 -4.30 19.17
C ILE A 87 -6.10 -3.75 18.75
N ILE A 88 -6.08 -2.92 17.72
CA ILE A 88 -7.28 -2.44 17.05
C ILE A 88 -7.37 -3.17 15.72
N TYR A 89 -8.44 -3.94 15.56
CA TYR A 89 -8.74 -4.69 14.37
C TYR A 89 -10.09 -4.24 13.80
N LEU A 90 -10.08 -3.76 12.57
CA LEU A 90 -11.27 -3.29 11.85
C LEU A 90 -11.61 -4.18 10.64
N GLY A 91 -10.95 -5.34 10.51
CA GLY A 91 -11.14 -6.26 9.40
C GLY A 91 -10.08 -6.16 8.31
N GLU A 92 -8.97 -5.46 8.58
CA GLU A 92 -7.86 -5.36 7.63
C GLU A 92 -7.06 -6.65 7.54
N GLY A 93 -6.40 -6.83 6.39
CA GLY A 93 -5.61 -8.00 6.11
C GLY A 93 -6.45 -9.17 5.56
N GLN A 94 -5.84 -10.32 5.37
CA GLN A 94 -6.43 -11.49 4.69
C GLN A 94 -7.09 -11.15 3.34
N THR A 95 -6.57 -10.14 2.67
CA THR A 95 -7.14 -9.70 1.41
C THR A 95 -7.05 -10.80 0.36
N PRO A 96 -8.04 -10.86 -0.55
CA PRO A 96 -8.09 -11.95 -1.52
C PRO A 96 -6.91 -11.90 -2.50
N ILE A 97 -6.46 -13.08 -2.87
CA ILE A 97 -5.57 -13.30 -4.01
C ILE A 97 -6.36 -14.08 -5.06
N VAL A 98 -6.58 -13.48 -6.23
CA VAL A 98 -7.47 -14.00 -7.25
C VAL A 98 -6.70 -14.21 -8.55
N ARG A 99 -6.85 -15.39 -9.16
CA ARG A 99 -6.20 -15.69 -10.45
C ARG A 99 -6.88 -14.90 -11.58
N ALA A 100 -6.07 -14.30 -12.46
CA ALA A 100 -6.54 -13.76 -13.72
C ALA A 100 -7.12 -14.87 -14.61
N ASN A 101 -8.25 -14.59 -15.28
CA ASN A 101 -8.82 -15.53 -16.24
C ASN A 101 -7.94 -15.65 -17.50
N GLN A 102 -8.30 -16.56 -18.40
CA GLN A 102 -7.50 -16.83 -19.58
C GLN A 102 -7.36 -15.62 -20.51
N GLU A 103 -8.42 -14.84 -20.68
CA GLU A 103 -8.43 -13.67 -21.58
C GLU A 103 -7.52 -12.57 -21.05
N LEU A 104 -7.60 -12.24 -19.77
CA LEU A 104 -6.73 -11.26 -19.13
C LEU A 104 -5.28 -11.74 -19.11
N SER A 105 -5.05 -13.04 -18.82
CA SER A 105 -3.71 -13.65 -18.86
C SER A 105 -3.10 -13.61 -20.26
N SER A 106 -3.91 -13.86 -21.30
CA SER A 106 -3.45 -13.77 -22.70
C SER A 106 -3.12 -12.34 -23.10
N TRP A 107 -3.91 -11.36 -22.64
CA TRP A 107 -3.64 -9.94 -22.89
C TRP A 107 -2.36 -9.45 -22.21
N VAL A 108 -2.08 -9.91 -21.00
CA VAL A 108 -0.84 -9.59 -20.27
C VAL A 108 0.37 -10.33 -20.83
N GLY A 109 0.19 -11.57 -21.28
CA GLY A 109 1.24 -12.45 -21.81
C GLY A 109 1.67 -13.58 -20.85
N ALA A 110 1.09 -13.67 -19.66
CA ALA A 110 1.32 -14.73 -18.68
C ALA A 110 0.15 -14.89 -17.72
N GLY A 111 0.03 -16.06 -17.09
CA GLY A 111 -0.90 -16.25 -15.97
C GLY A 111 -0.38 -15.54 -14.72
N PHE A 112 -1.27 -14.83 -14.01
CA PHE A 112 -0.91 -14.11 -12.80
C PHE A 112 -2.06 -14.09 -11.77
N PHE A 113 -1.76 -13.60 -10.58
CA PHE A 113 -2.72 -13.36 -9.52
C PHE A 113 -2.78 -11.87 -9.20
N VAL A 114 -3.97 -11.38 -8.86
CA VAL A 114 -4.18 -10.05 -8.29
C VAL A 114 -4.35 -10.19 -6.78
N LYS A 115 -3.49 -9.59 -6.00
CA LYS A 115 -3.64 -9.41 -4.56
C LYS A 115 -4.36 -8.10 -4.32
N ASN A 116 -5.60 -8.15 -3.84
CA ASN A 116 -6.49 -6.99 -3.84
C ASN A 116 -6.65 -6.38 -2.46
N ASP A 117 -5.86 -5.36 -2.16
CA ASP A 117 -5.93 -4.59 -0.93
C ASP A 117 -7.08 -3.55 -0.91
N GLY A 118 -7.81 -3.42 -1.99
CA GLY A 118 -9.08 -2.69 -2.04
C GLY A 118 -10.19 -3.28 -1.17
N PHE A 119 -10.01 -4.51 -0.66
CA PHE A 119 -10.94 -5.16 0.28
C PHE A 119 -10.68 -4.84 1.75
N ASN A 120 -9.65 -4.04 2.06
CA ASN A 120 -9.46 -3.53 3.40
C ASN A 120 -10.55 -2.51 3.80
N PRO A 121 -10.77 -2.22 5.10
CA PRO A 121 -11.89 -1.40 5.60
C PRO A 121 -12.03 -0.01 4.98
N SER A 122 -10.93 0.72 4.76
CA SER A 122 -10.97 2.02 4.06
C SER A 122 -10.84 1.87 2.53
N ALA A 123 -10.91 0.66 2.03
CA ALA A 123 -10.74 0.29 0.63
C ALA A 123 -9.32 0.58 0.08
N SER A 124 -8.26 0.42 0.90
CA SER A 124 -6.87 0.52 0.46
C SER A 124 -5.87 -0.20 1.37
N PHE A 125 -4.66 -0.47 0.84
CA PHE A 125 -3.54 -1.05 1.59
C PHE A 125 -3.08 -0.19 2.78
N LYS A 126 -3.47 1.09 2.83
CA LYS A 126 -3.11 2.01 3.90
C LYS A 126 -3.60 1.52 5.27
N ASP A 127 -4.67 0.74 5.28
CA ASP A 127 -5.23 0.14 6.49
C ASP A 127 -4.22 -0.74 7.23
N ARG A 128 -3.40 -1.51 6.51
CA ARG A 128 -2.34 -2.33 7.11
C ARG A 128 -1.39 -1.49 7.99
N GLY A 129 -0.96 -0.35 7.47
CA GLY A 129 -0.11 0.58 8.20
C GLY A 129 -0.84 1.33 9.31
N MET A 130 -2.12 1.63 9.14
CA MET A 130 -2.90 2.30 10.16
C MET A 130 -3.24 1.35 11.32
N ALA A 131 -3.58 0.10 11.03
CA ALA A 131 -3.82 -0.90 12.08
C ALA A 131 -2.61 -1.04 13.02
N SER A 132 -1.39 -1.14 12.48
CA SER A 132 -0.19 -1.19 13.31
C SER A 132 0.06 0.12 14.06
N ALA A 133 -0.03 1.27 13.38
CA ALA A 133 0.25 2.56 14.00
C ALA A 133 -0.77 2.91 15.09
N ILE A 134 -2.05 2.61 14.90
CA ILE A 134 -3.09 2.96 15.87
C ILE A 134 -3.16 1.96 17.01
N SER A 135 -2.89 0.67 16.79
CA SER A 135 -2.70 -0.29 17.88
C SER A 135 -1.50 0.09 18.76
N TYR A 136 -0.40 0.51 18.14
CA TYR A 136 0.75 1.04 18.85
C TYR A 136 0.38 2.30 19.66
N LEU A 137 -0.30 3.28 19.05
CA LEU A 137 -0.75 4.50 19.72
C LEU A 137 -1.66 4.17 20.91
N ASN A 138 -2.64 3.27 20.74
CA ASN A 138 -3.52 2.81 21.80
C ASN A 138 -2.74 2.23 22.99
N HIS A 139 -1.72 1.42 22.69
CA HIS A 139 -0.83 0.86 23.70
C HIS A 139 -0.04 1.95 24.44
N VAL A 140 0.58 2.88 23.70
CA VAL A 140 1.39 3.97 24.29
C VAL A 140 0.56 4.89 25.17
N ILE A 141 -0.65 5.28 24.70
CA ILE A 141 -1.59 6.08 25.49
C ILE A 141 -1.86 5.41 26.84
N ARG A 142 -2.10 4.10 26.84
CA ARG A 142 -2.39 3.35 28.05
C ARG A 142 -1.17 3.20 28.96
N VAL A 143 0.01 2.96 28.41
CA VAL A 143 1.25 2.74 29.21
C VAL A 143 1.76 4.04 29.80
N LYS A 144 1.71 5.13 29.05
CA LYS A 144 2.21 6.46 29.47
C LYS A 144 1.07 7.34 30.05
N ASP A 145 -0.14 6.85 30.17
CA ASP A 145 -1.35 7.61 30.57
C ASP A 145 -1.48 8.95 29.84
N LEU A 146 -1.26 8.95 28.51
CA LEU A 146 -1.32 10.18 27.72
C LEU A 146 -2.75 10.70 27.60
N GLN A 147 -2.86 12.03 27.59
CA GLN A 147 -4.09 12.77 27.38
C GLN A 147 -3.88 13.74 26.21
N ASP A 148 -4.98 14.17 25.59
CA ASP A 148 -4.96 15.19 24.53
C ASP A 148 -3.98 14.94 23.38
N VAL A 149 -3.81 13.68 22.96
CA VAL A 149 -2.97 13.32 21.82
C VAL A 149 -3.62 13.82 20.55
N LEU A 150 -2.85 14.51 19.71
CA LEU A 150 -3.27 14.93 18.38
C LEU A 150 -2.86 13.88 17.36
N GLY A 151 -3.82 13.03 16.95
CA GLY A 151 -3.65 12.12 15.82
C GLY A 151 -3.86 12.87 14.50
N ILE A 152 -2.80 13.04 13.72
CA ILE A 152 -2.84 13.94 12.56
C ILE A 152 -2.29 13.27 11.28
N CYS A 153 -2.98 13.53 10.17
CA CYS A 153 -2.54 13.15 8.83
C CYS A 153 -2.69 14.33 7.87
N ALA A 154 -1.61 14.68 7.20
CA ALA A 154 -1.65 15.59 6.05
C ALA A 154 -1.66 14.76 4.77
N SER A 155 -2.82 14.56 4.14
CA SER A 155 -2.94 13.77 2.89
C SER A 155 -4.29 14.01 2.23
N THR A 156 -4.28 14.10 0.92
CA THR A 156 -5.49 14.29 0.09
C THR A 156 -6.12 12.97 -0.39
N GLY A 157 -5.59 11.80 0.00
CA GLY A 157 -6.01 10.52 -0.57
C GLY A 157 -6.20 9.40 0.45
N ASP A 158 -5.86 8.17 0.06
CA ASP A 158 -6.07 6.95 0.84
C ASP A 158 -5.49 6.99 2.25
N THR A 159 -4.39 7.73 2.46
CA THR A 159 -3.76 7.82 3.78
C THR A 159 -4.65 8.55 4.79
N SER A 160 -5.29 9.67 4.40
CA SER A 160 -6.21 10.40 5.27
C SER A 160 -7.49 9.63 5.54
N ALA A 161 -8.00 8.92 4.53
CA ALA A 161 -9.17 8.06 4.68
C ALA A 161 -8.94 6.96 5.73
N ALA A 162 -7.85 6.22 5.60
CA ALA A 162 -7.48 5.17 6.55
C ALA A 162 -7.15 5.75 7.94
N ALA A 163 -6.39 6.86 8.02
CA ALA A 163 -6.05 7.49 9.30
C ALA A 163 -7.31 7.95 10.06
N ALA A 164 -8.24 8.61 9.39
CA ALA A 164 -9.49 9.06 10.00
C ALA A 164 -10.32 7.87 10.50
N LEU A 165 -10.44 6.81 9.71
CA LEU A 165 -11.17 5.60 10.09
C LEU A 165 -10.60 4.97 11.36
N TYR A 166 -9.30 4.69 11.39
CA TYR A 166 -8.67 4.00 12.53
C TYR A 166 -8.61 4.89 13.78
N LEU A 167 -8.29 6.18 13.64
CA LEU A 167 -8.31 7.12 14.78
C LEU A 167 -9.72 7.29 15.38
N SER A 168 -10.77 7.18 14.57
CA SER A 168 -12.15 7.31 15.06
C SER A 168 -12.55 6.20 16.03
N TYR A 169 -11.82 5.09 16.03
CA TYR A 169 -12.02 3.98 16.95
C TYR A 169 -11.47 4.26 18.36
N LEU A 170 -10.51 5.19 18.48
CA LEU A 170 -9.95 5.59 19.77
C LEU A 170 -10.90 6.53 20.55
N PRO A 171 -10.86 6.49 21.89
CA PRO A 171 -11.67 7.39 22.71
C PRO A 171 -11.37 8.86 22.39
N LYS A 172 -12.41 9.64 22.02
CA LYS A 172 -12.28 11.07 21.69
C LYS A 172 -11.78 11.92 22.87
N SER A 173 -11.93 11.43 24.11
CA SER A 173 -11.38 12.06 25.32
C SER A 173 -9.85 11.95 25.40
N LYS A 174 -9.23 11.03 24.66
CA LYS A 174 -7.79 10.79 24.67
C LYS A 174 -7.12 11.28 23.40
N VAL A 175 -7.82 11.20 22.25
CA VAL A 175 -7.24 11.49 20.92
C VAL A 175 -8.14 12.42 20.13
N LYS A 176 -7.56 13.50 19.65
CA LYS A 176 -8.17 14.41 18.67
C LYS A 176 -7.75 14.00 17.27
N THR A 177 -8.71 13.62 16.43
CA THR A 177 -8.48 13.19 15.05
C THR A 177 -8.53 14.36 14.10
N VAL A 178 -7.43 14.64 13.42
CA VAL A 178 -7.32 15.77 12.49
C VAL A 178 -6.74 15.32 11.14
N VAL A 179 -7.37 15.80 10.07
CA VAL A 179 -6.87 15.70 8.70
C VAL A 179 -6.57 17.12 8.20
N LEU A 180 -5.32 17.36 7.79
CA LEU A 180 -4.91 18.63 7.18
C LEU A 180 -4.87 18.52 5.66
N LEU A 181 -5.41 19.52 4.97
CA LEU A 181 -5.51 19.52 3.51
C LEU A 181 -5.18 20.91 2.96
N PRO A 182 -4.52 21.02 1.80
CA PRO A 182 -4.42 22.27 1.08
C PRO A 182 -5.78 22.64 0.48
N LYS A 183 -6.23 23.87 0.72
CA LYS A 183 -7.55 24.38 0.30
C LYS A 183 -7.72 24.29 -1.22
N GLY A 184 -8.87 23.76 -1.64
CA GLY A 184 -9.24 23.67 -3.06
C GLY A 184 -8.43 22.67 -3.89
N LYS A 185 -7.67 21.79 -3.25
CA LYS A 185 -6.85 20.73 -3.92
C LYS A 185 -7.40 19.32 -3.72
N VAL A 186 -8.61 19.19 -3.17
CA VAL A 186 -9.20 17.90 -2.78
C VAL A 186 -10.60 17.81 -3.35
N THR A 187 -10.94 16.64 -3.87
CA THR A 187 -12.30 16.36 -4.38
C THR A 187 -13.24 15.97 -3.24
N THR A 188 -14.55 16.11 -3.46
CA THR A 188 -15.58 15.66 -2.51
C THR A 188 -15.45 14.16 -2.19
N GLN A 189 -15.09 13.35 -3.18
CA GLN A 189 -14.90 11.90 -3.00
C GLN A 189 -13.73 11.59 -2.05
N GLN A 190 -12.64 12.35 -2.12
CA GLN A 190 -11.49 12.20 -1.24
C GLN A 190 -11.80 12.65 0.21
N LEU A 191 -12.74 13.60 0.39
CA LEU A 191 -13.19 14.06 1.70
C LEU A 191 -14.24 13.15 2.34
N SER A 192 -14.95 12.35 1.56
CA SER A 192 -16.12 11.60 2.04
C SER A 192 -15.79 10.67 3.22
N GLN A 193 -14.69 9.94 3.15
CA GLN A 193 -14.29 9.02 4.24
C GLN A 193 -13.79 9.75 5.50
N PRO A 194 -12.88 10.74 5.44
CA PRO A 194 -12.50 11.53 6.62
C PRO A 194 -13.69 12.21 7.32
N LEU A 195 -14.56 12.84 6.55
CA LEU A 195 -15.76 13.49 7.09
C LEU A 195 -16.74 12.47 7.70
N GLY A 196 -16.99 11.36 7.00
CA GLY A 196 -17.86 10.28 7.47
C GLY A 196 -17.35 9.59 8.74
N SER A 197 -16.02 9.54 8.95
CA SER A 197 -15.39 9.04 10.16
C SER A 197 -15.44 10.04 11.33
N GLY A 198 -15.95 11.26 11.12
CA GLY A 198 -16.05 12.30 12.15
C GLY A 198 -14.72 12.94 12.51
N ALA A 199 -13.72 12.87 11.64
CA ALA A 199 -12.46 13.59 11.81
C ALA A 199 -12.66 15.09 11.62
N THR A 200 -11.90 15.90 12.36
CA THR A 200 -11.80 17.34 12.08
C THR A 200 -10.96 17.55 10.84
N VAL A 201 -11.59 17.96 9.75
CA VAL A 201 -10.90 18.28 8.49
C VAL A 201 -10.62 19.76 8.46
N ILE A 202 -9.33 20.13 8.35
CA ILE A 202 -8.87 21.52 8.32
C ILE A 202 -8.23 21.79 6.96
N GLU A 203 -8.81 22.71 6.20
CA GLU A 203 -8.24 23.21 4.95
C GLU A 203 -7.36 24.43 5.22
N LEU A 204 -6.12 24.35 4.76
CA LEU A 204 -5.12 25.43 4.92
C LEU A 204 -4.80 26.07 3.56
N PRO A 205 -4.53 27.41 3.53
CA PRO A 205 -3.97 28.01 2.34
C PRO A 205 -2.56 27.47 2.07
N GLY A 206 -2.19 27.32 0.79
CA GLY A 206 -0.87 26.85 0.38
C GLY A 206 -0.87 25.48 -0.28
N VAL A 207 0.23 24.74 -0.12
CA VAL A 207 0.46 23.41 -0.70
C VAL A 207 0.68 22.37 0.41
N PHE A 208 0.86 21.11 0.00
CA PHE A 208 1.08 19.99 0.93
C PHE A 208 2.24 20.23 1.91
N ASP A 209 3.34 20.82 1.45
CA ASP A 209 4.51 21.08 2.29
C ASP A 209 4.21 22.11 3.40
N ASP A 210 3.30 23.06 3.16
CA ASP A 210 2.84 23.99 4.19
C ASP A 210 2.08 23.26 5.31
N CYS A 211 1.23 22.29 4.94
CA CYS A 211 0.55 21.43 5.91
C CYS A 211 1.57 20.66 6.76
N MET A 212 2.58 20.07 6.13
CA MET A 212 3.60 19.31 6.84
C MET A 212 4.43 20.18 7.78
N ARG A 213 4.81 21.38 7.36
CA ARG A 213 5.53 22.34 8.21
C ARG A 213 4.72 22.72 9.47
N ILE A 214 3.41 22.91 9.34
CA ILE A 214 2.53 23.20 10.47
C ILE A 214 2.47 22.00 11.43
N VAL A 215 2.38 20.77 10.91
CA VAL A 215 2.42 19.57 11.76
C VAL A 215 3.73 19.46 12.52
N GLU A 216 4.86 19.73 11.87
CA GLU A 216 6.18 19.72 12.50
C GLU A 216 6.32 20.79 13.60
N GLN A 217 5.73 21.96 13.41
CA GLN A 217 5.67 23.00 14.44
C GLN A 217 4.79 22.59 15.62
N LEU A 218 3.60 22.05 15.37
CA LEU A 218 2.72 21.53 16.42
C LEU A 218 3.40 20.43 17.26
N ALA A 219 4.22 19.60 16.63
CA ALA A 219 4.92 18.51 17.31
C ALA A 219 6.02 18.99 18.28
N GLN A 220 6.43 20.27 18.22
CA GLN A 220 7.38 20.83 19.18
C GLN A 220 6.73 21.10 20.55
N ASP A 221 5.45 21.51 20.55
CA ASP A 221 4.76 21.98 21.75
C ASP A 221 3.65 21.04 22.22
N TYR A 222 3.19 20.10 21.39
CA TYR A 222 2.05 19.23 21.67
C TYR A 222 2.38 17.75 21.45
N GLN A 223 1.56 16.87 22.05
CA GLN A 223 1.63 15.42 21.84
C GLN A 223 1.05 15.07 20.45
N VAL A 224 1.87 15.10 19.42
CA VAL A 224 1.47 14.86 18.04
C VAL A 224 1.86 13.45 17.60
N PHE A 225 0.86 12.65 17.21
CA PHE A 225 1.05 11.37 16.55
C PHE A 225 0.81 11.51 15.04
N LEU A 226 1.90 11.58 14.29
CA LEU A 226 1.90 11.77 12.84
C LEU A 226 1.62 10.45 12.12
N LEU A 227 0.66 10.48 11.17
CA LEU A 227 0.25 9.31 10.38
C LEU A 227 0.66 9.39 8.89
N ASN A 228 1.61 10.23 8.55
CA ASN A 228 2.18 10.33 7.22
C ASN A 228 3.26 9.26 6.95
N SER A 229 3.82 9.26 5.74
CA SER A 229 4.79 8.26 5.27
C SER A 229 6.10 8.20 6.08
N LYS A 230 6.43 9.26 6.83
CA LYS A 230 7.60 9.29 7.73
C LYS A 230 7.45 8.39 8.97
N ASN A 231 6.22 8.03 9.36
CA ASN A 231 6.00 7.19 10.55
C ASN A 231 6.45 5.74 10.30
N PRO A 232 7.52 5.26 10.93
CA PRO A 232 8.09 3.94 10.65
C PRO A 232 7.24 2.79 11.19
N VAL A 233 6.37 3.02 12.19
CA VAL A 233 5.47 1.98 12.73
C VAL A 233 4.45 1.52 11.68
N ARG A 234 4.09 2.37 10.73
CA ARG A 234 3.21 2.01 9.62
C ARG A 234 3.83 0.95 8.70
N ILE A 235 5.15 1.01 8.50
CA ILE A 235 5.87 0.02 7.67
C ILE A 235 5.71 -1.38 8.25
N LEU A 236 5.74 -1.53 9.59
CA LEU A 236 5.56 -2.84 10.23
C LEU A 236 4.23 -3.51 9.83
N GLY A 237 3.12 -2.77 9.87
CA GLY A 237 1.83 -3.31 9.44
C GLY A 237 1.78 -3.62 7.96
N GLN A 238 2.40 -2.79 7.11
CA GLN A 238 2.46 -2.99 5.67
C GLN A 238 3.28 -4.22 5.27
N LYS A 239 4.27 -4.66 6.07
CA LYS A 239 4.99 -5.93 5.85
C LYS A 239 4.07 -7.14 5.78
N SER A 240 2.90 -7.08 6.44
CA SER A 240 1.89 -8.14 6.39
C SER A 240 1.46 -8.52 4.97
N TYR A 241 1.57 -7.60 4.01
CA TYR A 241 1.30 -7.88 2.59
C TYR A 241 2.20 -8.99 2.05
N ALA A 242 3.51 -8.91 2.32
CA ALA A 242 4.48 -9.93 1.93
C ALA A 242 4.24 -11.26 2.66
N TYR A 243 3.94 -11.20 3.97
CA TYR A 243 3.66 -12.38 4.76
C TYR A 243 2.41 -13.12 4.26
N GLU A 244 1.35 -12.39 3.90
CA GLU A 244 0.14 -12.96 3.34
C GLU A 244 0.37 -13.58 1.97
N ILE A 245 1.13 -12.93 1.08
CA ILE A 245 1.49 -13.52 -0.22
C ILE A 245 2.23 -14.83 -0.01
N ALA A 246 3.28 -14.85 0.83
CA ALA A 246 4.02 -16.06 1.11
C ALA A 246 3.12 -17.18 1.65
N GLN A 247 2.23 -16.87 2.61
CA GLN A 247 1.28 -17.80 3.18
C GLN A 247 0.26 -18.30 2.13
N GLN A 248 -0.30 -17.40 1.31
CA GLN A 248 -1.26 -17.75 0.25
C GLN A 248 -0.60 -18.54 -0.89
N MET A 249 0.71 -18.37 -1.10
CA MET A 249 1.53 -19.17 -1.99
C MET A 249 2.13 -20.42 -1.31
N ARG A 250 1.57 -20.84 -0.14
CA ARG A 250 2.02 -22.00 0.63
C ARG A 250 3.50 -21.93 1.03
N TRP A 251 3.97 -20.72 1.33
CA TRP A 251 5.35 -20.39 1.73
C TRP A 251 6.40 -20.70 0.64
N GLN A 252 5.96 -20.88 -0.60
CA GLN A 252 6.81 -21.14 -1.74
C GLN A 252 6.99 -19.86 -2.56
N THR A 253 8.21 -19.33 -2.57
CA THR A 253 8.56 -18.06 -3.24
C THR A 253 9.51 -18.22 -4.42
N GLN A 254 9.86 -19.46 -4.77
CA GLN A 254 10.69 -19.77 -5.94
C GLN A 254 9.98 -19.27 -7.21
N ASP A 255 10.75 -18.62 -8.08
CA ASP A 255 10.24 -18.03 -9.33
C ASP A 255 9.08 -17.04 -9.15
N LEU A 256 8.87 -16.52 -7.93
CA LEU A 256 7.85 -15.53 -7.66
C LEU A 256 8.33 -14.13 -8.01
N VAL A 257 7.52 -13.41 -8.77
CA VAL A 257 7.64 -11.97 -9.04
C VAL A 257 6.46 -11.25 -8.39
N VAL A 258 6.74 -10.29 -7.53
CA VAL A 258 5.73 -9.41 -6.94
C VAL A 258 5.82 -8.04 -7.60
N VAL A 259 4.72 -7.64 -8.24
CA VAL A 259 4.64 -6.39 -9.00
C VAL A 259 3.99 -5.32 -8.14
N VAL A 260 4.70 -4.22 -7.86
CA VAL A 260 4.30 -3.21 -6.87
C VAL A 260 4.35 -1.81 -7.47
N PRO A 261 3.27 -1.02 -7.41
CA PRO A 261 3.29 0.38 -7.84
C PRO A 261 4.04 1.23 -6.82
N ILE A 262 4.89 2.14 -7.29
CA ILE A 262 5.78 2.91 -6.42
C ILE A 262 5.45 4.40 -6.45
N GLY A 263 4.93 4.93 -5.33
CA GLY A 263 4.85 6.37 -5.04
C GLY A 263 5.93 6.80 -4.04
N ASN A 264 5.56 7.03 -2.76
CA ASN A 264 6.51 7.37 -1.67
C ASN A 264 7.48 6.24 -1.28
N ALA A 265 7.48 5.14 -1.99
CA ALA A 265 8.30 3.95 -1.80
C ALA A 265 8.12 3.21 -0.46
N GLY A 266 7.18 3.64 0.40
CA GLY A 266 6.91 2.96 1.68
C GLY A 266 6.32 1.56 1.50
N ASN A 267 5.42 1.37 0.52
CA ASN A 267 4.82 0.06 0.22
C ASN A 267 5.87 -0.94 -0.24
N VAL A 268 6.64 -0.60 -1.26
CA VAL A 268 7.69 -1.49 -1.79
C VAL A 268 8.78 -1.77 -0.74
N THR A 269 9.13 -0.80 0.11
CA THR A 269 10.01 -1.01 1.28
C THR A 269 9.44 -2.09 2.19
N ALA A 270 8.17 -1.98 2.56
CA ALA A 270 7.51 -2.94 3.45
C ALA A 270 7.41 -4.35 2.81
N VAL A 271 7.13 -4.43 1.52
CA VAL A 271 7.11 -5.70 0.78
C VAL A 271 8.48 -6.37 0.82
N MET A 272 9.55 -5.63 0.50
CA MET A 272 10.92 -6.14 0.55
C MET A 272 11.35 -6.55 1.97
N GLU A 273 11.12 -5.70 2.98
CA GLU A 273 11.42 -6.01 4.38
C GLU A 273 10.64 -7.23 4.87
N GLY A 274 9.35 -7.35 4.48
CA GLY A 274 8.54 -8.49 4.90
C GLY A 274 9.03 -9.81 4.33
N PHE A 275 9.38 -9.90 3.07
CA PHE A 275 9.99 -11.12 2.53
C PHE A 275 11.38 -11.39 3.14
N LEU A 276 12.14 -10.35 3.45
CA LEU A 276 13.44 -10.48 4.10
C LEU A 276 13.32 -11.06 5.51
N ASP A 277 12.33 -10.66 6.30
CA ASP A 277 12.04 -11.25 7.60
C ASP A 277 11.77 -12.76 7.48
N LEU A 278 10.91 -13.16 6.54
CA LEU A 278 10.59 -14.57 6.30
C LEU A 278 11.80 -15.38 5.83
N PHE A 279 12.64 -14.78 5.02
CA PHE A 279 13.89 -15.39 4.54
C PHE A 279 14.88 -15.59 5.68
N HIS A 280 15.08 -14.58 6.54
CA HIS A 280 15.97 -14.67 7.70
C HIS A 280 15.50 -15.69 8.75
N LEU A 281 14.19 -15.92 8.85
CA LEU A 281 13.59 -16.96 9.69
C LEU A 281 13.60 -18.35 9.04
N GLY A 282 14.09 -18.48 7.80
CA GLY A 282 14.11 -19.72 7.05
C GLY A 282 12.71 -20.23 6.63
N ILE A 283 11.66 -19.41 6.80
CA ILE A 283 10.27 -19.75 6.42
C ILE A 283 10.14 -19.86 4.91
N ILE A 284 10.82 -18.98 4.18
CA ILE A 284 10.98 -19.05 2.73
C ILE A 284 12.45 -19.30 2.39
N GLN A 285 12.71 -19.99 1.29
CA GLN A 285 14.07 -20.39 0.89
C GLN A 285 14.72 -19.38 -0.07
N GLU A 286 13.94 -18.51 -0.67
CA GLU A 286 14.39 -17.58 -1.69
C GLU A 286 13.58 -16.30 -1.64
N LEU A 287 14.24 -15.14 -1.79
CA LEU A 287 13.56 -13.87 -1.93
C LEU A 287 12.90 -13.79 -3.31
N PRO A 288 11.64 -13.34 -3.40
CA PRO A 288 11.01 -13.12 -4.70
C PRO A 288 11.69 -11.98 -5.45
N VAL A 289 11.50 -11.94 -6.76
CA VAL A 289 11.81 -10.75 -7.56
C VAL A 289 10.76 -9.68 -7.29
N ILE A 290 11.17 -8.45 -7.11
CA ILE A 290 10.30 -7.29 -6.98
C ILE A 290 10.37 -6.47 -8.27
N LEU A 291 9.23 -6.34 -8.93
CA LEU A 291 9.06 -5.46 -10.09
C LEU A 291 8.34 -4.19 -9.64
N GLY A 292 9.11 -3.12 -9.45
CA GLY A 292 8.58 -1.80 -9.16
C GLY A 292 8.03 -1.14 -10.42
N VAL A 293 6.85 -0.55 -10.35
CA VAL A 293 6.24 0.14 -11.48
C VAL A 293 5.99 1.59 -11.12
N GLN A 294 6.28 2.49 -12.05
CA GLN A 294 5.98 3.92 -11.94
C GLN A 294 5.36 4.43 -13.24
N SER A 295 4.55 5.49 -13.13
CA SER A 295 4.12 6.26 -14.30
C SER A 295 5.31 7.01 -14.91
N GLU A 296 5.41 7.12 -16.23
CA GLU A 296 6.37 8.00 -16.93
C GLU A 296 6.24 9.48 -16.53
N HIS A 297 5.16 9.85 -15.85
CA HIS A 297 4.95 11.19 -15.30
C HIS A 297 5.56 11.38 -13.91
N ALA A 298 6.04 10.29 -13.25
CA ALA A 298 6.63 10.31 -11.91
C ALA A 298 7.52 9.08 -11.71
N ASP A 299 8.67 9.00 -12.38
CA ASP A 299 9.53 7.83 -12.55
C ASP A 299 10.94 7.91 -11.91
N PRO A 300 11.15 8.55 -10.74
CA PRO A 300 12.49 8.78 -10.21
C PRO A 300 13.25 7.48 -9.88
N ILE A 301 12.54 6.41 -9.47
CA ILE A 301 13.15 5.12 -9.11
C ILE A 301 13.53 4.34 -10.36
N VAL A 302 12.76 4.41 -11.44
CA VAL A 302 13.12 3.83 -12.72
C VAL A 302 14.42 4.47 -13.23
N ARG A 303 14.48 5.81 -13.26
CA ARG A 303 15.70 6.55 -13.67
C ARG A 303 16.89 6.24 -12.79
N TRP A 304 16.71 6.10 -11.49
CA TRP A 304 17.78 5.66 -10.61
C TRP A 304 18.29 4.27 -10.98
N ARG A 305 17.38 3.35 -11.26
CA ARG A 305 17.75 1.98 -11.61
C ARG A 305 18.55 1.90 -12.92
N ASP A 306 18.19 2.74 -13.90
CA ASP A 306 18.84 2.83 -15.19
C ASP A 306 20.21 3.52 -15.12
N THR A 307 20.34 4.57 -14.30
CA THR A 307 21.53 5.44 -14.28
C THR A 307 22.48 5.19 -13.10
N GLY A 308 22.04 4.42 -12.09
CA GLY A 308 22.75 4.24 -10.81
C GLY A 308 22.76 5.47 -9.91
N THR A 309 22.13 6.60 -10.32
CA THR A 309 22.13 7.85 -9.56
C THR A 309 20.71 8.35 -9.34
N PHE A 310 20.31 8.49 -8.09
CA PHE A 310 19.00 9.04 -7.75
C PHE A 310 18.98 10.56 -7.90
N ARG A 311 17.94 11.04 -8.56
CA ARG A 311 17.60 12.48 -8.62
C ARG A 311 16.07 12.62 -8.55
N PRO A 312 15.55 13.55 -7.73
CA PRO A 312 14.14 13.92 -7.77
C PRO A 312 13.71 14.37 -9.17
N VAL A 313 12.47 14.07 -9.54
CA VAL A 313 11.89 14.50 -10.81
C VAL A 313 10.73 15.47 -10.59
N LYS A 314 10.52 16.38 -11.54
CA LYS A 314 9.31 17.18 -11.56
C LYS A 314 8.17 16.33 -12.13
N VAL A 315 7.14 16.09 -11.31
CA VAL A 315 5.98 15.27 -11.71
C VAL A 315 5.08 16.03 -12.69
N ARG A 316 4.38 15.26 -13.53
CA ARG A 316 3.26 15.69 -14.34
C ARG A 316 1.97 15.04 -13.84
N PRO A 317 0.77 15.55 -14.18
CA PRO A 317 -0.49 14.92 -13.82
C PRO A 317 -0.53 13.45 -14.26
N SER A 318 -0.93 12.57 -13.34
CA SER A 318 -1.02 11.13 -13.58
C SER A 318 -2.36 10.58 -13.07
N VAL A 319 -2.91 9.60 -13.79
CA VAL A 319 -4.08 8.82 -13.32
C VAL A 319 -3.71 7.92 -12.13
N ALA A 320 -2.44 7.54 -12.00
CA ALA A 320 -1.91 6.90 -10.78
C ALA A 320 -1.67 7.96 -9.69
N GLN A 321 -2.68 8.78 -9.40
CA GLN A 321 -2.61 9.98 -8.57
C GLN A 321 -1.94 9.74 -7.21
N ALA A 322 -2.21 8.62 -6.54
CA ALA A 322 -1.62 8.31 -5.23
C ALA A 322 -0.14 7.91 -5.30
N ALA A 323 0.37 7.59 -6.50
CA ALA A 323 1.76 7.26 -6.79
C ALA A 323 2.53 8.40 -7.47
N MET A 324 1.89 9.54 -7.75
CA MET A 324 2.49 10.70 -8.42
C MET A 324 3.47 11.45 -7.50
N ILE A 325 4.63 10.84 -7.24
CA ILE A 325 5.65 11.35 -6.30
C ILE A 325 7.00 11.46 -7.02
N GLY A 326 7.54 12.68 -7.07
CA GLY A 326 8.83 12.95 -7.71
C GLY A 326 10.05 12.81 -6.80
N ASP A 327 9.85 12.85 -5.48
CA ASP A 327 10.89 12.66 -4.46
C ASP A 327 10.39 11.69 -3.37
N PRO A 328 10.49 10.38 -3.61
CA PRO A 328 9.98 9.37 -2.69
C PRO A 328 10.68 9.39 -1.33
N VAL A 329 9.93 9.68 -0.27
CA VAL A 329 10.44 9.76 1.12
C VAL A 329 11.21 8.52 1.53
N SER A 330 10.74 7.33 1.15
CA SER A 330 11.38 6.06 1.56
C SER A 330 12.45 5.56 0.58
N PHE A 331 12.81 6.33 -0.44
CA PHE A 331 13.86 5.91 -1.40
C PHE A 331 15.16 5.47 -0.70
N PRO A 332 15.71 6.15 0.34
CA PRO A 332 16.94 5.69 0.99
C PRO A 332 16.85 4.27 1.59
N LYS A 333 15.65 3.83 1.95
CA LYS A 333 15.42 2.45 2.42
C LYS A 333 15.43 1.46 1.25
N VAL A 334 14.83 1.83 0.12
CA VAL A 334 14.85 1.01 -1.10
C VAL A 334 16.28 0.82 -1.57
N ASP A 335 17.06 1.89 -1.64
CA ASP A 335 18.48 1.86 -2.05
C ASP A 335 19.28 0.90 -1.17
N GLN A 336 19.12 0.98 0.16
CA GLN A 336 19.80 0.06 1.10
C GLN A 336 19.34 -1.39 0.93
N LEU A 337 18.05 -1.65 0.76
CA LEU A 337 17.52 -3.01 0.59
C LEU A 337 17.98 -3.62 -0.73
N VAL A 338 17.94 -2.85 -1.80
CA VAL A 338 18.43 -3.29 -3.12
C VAL A 338 19.92 -3.56 -3.06
N GLY A 339 20.71 -2.63 -2.54
CA GLY A 339 22.16 -2.76 -2.47
C GLY A 339 22.67 -3.88 -1.56
N LYS A 340 21.88 -4.31 -0.55
CA LYS A 340 22.31 -5.34 0.41
C LYS A 340 21.69 -6.72 0.17
N HIS A 341 20.47 -6.79 -0.34
CA HIS A 341 19.68 -8.02 -0.31
C HIS A 341 19.03 -8.39 -1.64
N TYR A 342 18.56 -7.41 -2.42
CA TYR A 342 17.78 -7.68 -3.61
C TYR A 342 18.58 -7.60 -4.92
N HIS A 343 19.65 -6.79 -4.98
CA HIS A 343 20.55 -6.68 -6.13
C HIS A 343 19.85 -6.79 -7.50
N ASP A 344 20.01 -7.92 -8.17
CA ASP A 344 19.40 -8.30 -9.45
C ASP A 344 17.94 -8.78 -9.32
N ARG A 345 17.42 -8.92 -8.09
CA ARG A 345 16.03 -9.27 -7.80
C ARG A 345 15.10 -8.06 -7.68
N PHE A 346 15.61 -6.86 -7.90
CA PHE A 346 14.79 -5.64 -7.97
C PHE A 346 14.90 -5.05 -9.38
N HIS A 347 13.75 -4.96 -10.06
CA HIS A 347 13.62 -4.27 -11.34
C HIS A 347 12.65 -3.12 -11.18
N ALA A 348 12.79 -2.09 -12.01
CA ALA A 348 11.86 -0.97 -12.06
C ALA A 348 11.52 -0.66 -13.53
N ILE A 349 10.25 -0.37 -13.80
CA ILE A 349 9.77 -0.07 -15.15
C ILE A 349 8.78 1.09 -15.12
N ALA A 350 8.82 1.95 -16.13
CA ALA A 350 7.86 3.02 -16.30
C ALA A 350 6.79 2.63 -17.34
N VAL A 351 5.55 3.06 -17.09
CA VAL A 351 4.40 2.86 -17.97
C VAL A 351 3.73 4.20 -18.27
N SER A 352 3.15 4.31 -19.46
CA SER A 352 2.40 5.50 -19.87
C SER A 352 1.02 5.57 -19.20
N GLU A 353 0.45 6.75 -19.13
CA GLU A 353 -0.91 6.96 -18.59
C GLU A 353 -1.98 6.16 -19.35
N THR A 354 -1.81 6.00 -20.66
CA THR A 354 -2.67 5.15 -21.50
C THR A 354 -2.58 3.68 -21.07
N GLU A 355 -1.37 3.14 -20.89
CA GLU A 355 -1.17 1.76 -20.44
C GLU A 355 -1.76 1.52 -19.05
N ILE A 356 -1.64 2.49 -18.13
CA ILE A 356 -2.24 2.43 -16.78
C ILE A 356 -3.76 2.28 -16.88
N MET A 357 -4.42 3.15 -17.67
CA MET A 357 -5.87 3.09 -17.85
C MET A 357 -6.31 1.79 -18.50
N GLU A 358 -5.63 1.34 -19.55
CA GLU A 358 -5.92 0.07 -20.21
C GLU A 358 -5.73 -1.12 -19.26
N GLY A 359 -4.66 -1.14 -18.45
CA GLY A 359 -4.40 -2.16 -17.43
C GLY A 359 -5.52 -2.23 -16.39
N MET A 360 -5.98 -1.07 -15.89
CA MET A 360 -7.12 -0.98 -14.97
C MET A 360 -8.40 -1.50 -15.62
N LEU A 361 -8.74 -1.01 -16.80
CA LEU A 361 -9.99 -1.34 -17.49
C LEU A 361 -10.03 -2.83 -17.89
N MET A 362 -8.93 -3.40 -18.37
CA MET A 362 -8.84 -4.83 -18.66
C MET A 362 -9.04 -5.67 -17.42
N ALA A 363 -8.35 -5.36 -16.32
CA ALA A 363 -8.53 -6.10 -15.08
C ALA A 363 -9.99 -6.02 -14.58
N ASN A 364 -10.60 -4.84 -14.61
CA ASN A 364 -11.98 -4.63 -14.16
C ASN A 364 -13.01 -5.38 -15.03
N ARG A 365 -12.81 -5.45 -16.34
CA ARG A 365 -13.67 -6.23 -17.26
C ARG A 365 -13.59 -7.74 -17.04
N HIS A 366 -12.51 -8.20 -16.42
CA HIS A 366 -12.25 -9.61 -16.17
C HIS A 366 -12.39 -10.00 -14.69
N GLY A 367 -13.22 -9.24 -13.93
CA GLY A 367 -13.66 -9.61 -12.57
C GLY A 367 -12.74 -9.15 -11.44
N HIS A 368 -11.84 -8.19 -11.70
CA HIS A 368 -10.98 -7.61 -10.67
C HIS A 368 -11.33 -6.15 -10.41
N VAL A 369 -11.54 -5.74 -9.16
CA VAL A 369 -11.86 -4.35 -8.79
C VAL A 369 -10.57 -3.56 -8.54
N VAL A 370 -9.88 -3.22 -9.60
CA VAL A 370 -8.52 -2.65 -9.59
C VAL A 370 -8.59 -1.14 -9.73
N CYS A 371 -7.87 -0.41 -8.87
CA CYS A 371 -7.68 1.05 -8.98
C CYS A 371 -6.66 1.42 -10.06
N THR A 372 -6.44 2.71 -10.31
CA THR A 372 -5.45 3.18 -11.29
C THR A 372 -4.03 2.71 -10.95
N GLN A 373 -3.62 2.72 -9.68
CA GLN A 373 -2.30 2.19 -9.26
C GLN A 373 -2.20 0.68 -9.44
N GLY A 374 -3.31 -0.06 -9.26
CA GLY A 374 -3.35 -1.48 -9.63
C GLY A 374 -3.27 -1.68 -11.14
N GLY A 375 -3.88 -0.77 -11.94
CA GLY A 375 -3.71 -0.71 -13.38
C GLY A 375 -2.27 -0.47 -13.80
N GLU A 376 -1.55 0.42 -13.09
CA GLU A 376 -0.12 0.64 -13.23
C GLU A 376 0.67 -0.66 -13.06
N SER A 377 0.37 -1.45 -12.03
CA SER A 377 1.01 -2.75 -11.81
C SER A 377 0.71 -3.77 -12.92
N VAL A 378 -0.54 -3.85 -13.39
CA VAL A 378 -0.92 -4.75 -14.50
C VAL A 378 -0.20 -4.36 -15.80
N ALA A 379 -0.15 -3.06 -16.12
CA ALA A 379 0.56 -2.53 -17.27
C ALA A 379 2.06 -2.81 -17.18
N GLY A 380 2.65 -2.62 -15.99
CA GLY A 380 4.07 -2.90 -15.73
C GLY A 380 4.43 -4.35 -15.94
N LEU A 381 3.60 -5.30 -15.47
CA LEU A 381 3.80 -6.72 -15.75
C LEU A 381 3.78 -7.02 -17.24
N ARG A 382 2.77 -6.49 -17.95
CA ARG A 382 2.65 -6.68 -19.40
C ARG A 382 3.88 -6.17 -20.13
N LYS A 383 4.32 -4.96 -19.83
CA LYS A 383 5.51 -4.32 -20.44
C LYS A 383 6.79 -5.10 -20.10
N ALA A 384 6.97 -5.53 -18.85
CA ALA A 384 8.14 -6.31 -18.42
C ALA A 384 8.24 -7.66 -19.14
N LEU A 385 7.11 -8.31 -19.44
CA LEU A 385 7.09 -9.54 -20.25
C LEU A 385 7.43 -9.25 -21.72
N GLN A 386 6.94 -8.15 -22.29
CA GLN A 386 7.23 -7.74 -23.68
C GLN A 386 8.71 -7.38 -23.87
N GLU A 387 9.32 -6.75 -22.87
CA GLU A 387 10.74 -6.35 -22.88
C GLU A 387 11.68 -7.47 -22.45
N GLY A 388 11.16 -8.63 -22.04
CA GLY A 388 11.98 -9.78 -21.62
C GLY A 388 12.64 -9.62 -20.24
N ILE A 389 12.21 -8.62 -19.44
CA ILE A 389 12.63 -8.45 -18.03
C ILE A 389 12.12 -9.61 -17.18
N CYS A 390 10.89 -10.07 -17.47
CA CYS A 390 10.26 -11.21 -16.83
C CYS A 390 10.02 -12.34 -17.84
N SER A 391 10.10 -13.59 -17.36
CA SER A 391 9.78 -14.78 -18.16
C SER A 391 8.34 -15.22 -17.91
N PRO A 392 7.56 -15.59 -18.95
CA PRO A 392 6.20 -16.12 -18.79
C PRO A 392 6.11 -17.40 -17.92
N ARG A 393 7.24 -18.04 -17.64
CA ARG A 393 7.33 -19.24 -16.79
C ARG A 393 7.33 -18.92 -15.30
N GLN A 394 7.60 -17.67 -14.92
CA GLN A 394 7.57 -17.22 -13.55
C GLN A 394 6.13 -17.13 -13.02
N ARG A 395 5.99 -17.09 -11.70
CA ARG A 395 4.72 -16.88 -11.02
C ARG A 395 4.59 -15.40 -10.65
N PHE A 396 3.45 -14.79 -10.93
CA PHE A 396 3.25 -13.37 -10.73
C PHE A 396 2.14 -13.08 -9.73
N VAL A 397 2.40 -12.16 -8.82
CA VAL A 397 1.39 -11.51 -7.97
C VAL A 397 1.45 -10.01 -8.23
N VAL A 398 0.33 -9.46 -8.68
CA VAL A 398 0.17 -8.03 -8.97
C VAL A 398 -0.54 -7.36 -7.79
N ASP A 399 0.04 -6.26 -7.30
CA ASP A 399 -0.53 -5.46 -6.23
C ASP A 399 -1.63 -4.52 -6.76
N SER A 400 -2.87 -4.74 -6.29
CA SER A 400 -3.98 -3.79 -6.41
C SER A 400 -4.15 -3.06 -5.09
N THR A 401 -3.58 -1.88 -4.99
CA THR A 401 -3.40 -1.14 -3.74
C THR A 401 -4.68 -0.57 -3.15
N SER A 402 -5.73 -0.35 -3.96
CA SER A 402 -7.02 0.14 -3.50
C SER A 402 -8.17 -0.25 -4.44
N HIS A 403 -9.39 0.07 -4.02
CA HIS A 403 -10.60 -0.27 -4.75
C HIS A 403 -10.86 0.72 -5.89
N GLN A 404 -11.34 0.23 -7.04
CA GLN A 404 -11.72 1.00 -8.23
C GLN A 404 -12.59 2.23 -7.91
N LEU A 405 -13.57 2.08 -7.03
CA LEU A 405 -14.54 3.14 -6.70
C LEU A 405 -13.88 4.41 -6.14
N LYS A 406 -12.68 4.31 -5.56
CA LYS A 406 -11.94 5.49 -5.08
C LYS A 406 -11.40 6.37 -6.22
N PHE A 407 -11.30 5.81 -7.43
CA PHE A 407 -10.73 6.44 -8.62
C PHE A 407 -11.71 6.40 -9.81
N ALA A 408 -13.02 6.26 -9.55
CA ALA A 408 -14.06 6.14 -10.56
C ALA A 408 -14.11 7.34 -11.53
N THR A 409 -13.72 8.52 -11.09
CA THR A 409 -13.63 9.73 -11.91
C THR A 409 -12.71 9.54 -13.11
N PHE A 410 -11.56 8.88 -12.96
CA PHE A 410 -10.63 8.65 -14.07
C PHE A 410 -11.23 7.68 -15.11
N GLN A 411 -11.99 6.69 -14.67
CA GLN A 411 -12.73 5.82 -15.59
C GLN A 411 -13.79 6.60 -16.37
N GLN A 412 -14.55 7.47 -15.70
CA GLN A 412 -15.53 8.34 -16.34
C GLN A 412 -14.85 9.25 -17.37
N MET A 413 -13.77 9.94 -16.98
CA MET A 413 -12.99 10.79 -17.90
C MET A 413 -12.49 10.02 -19.13
N TYR A 414 -12.10 8.75 -18.96
CA TYR A 414 -11.67 7.90 -20.09
C TYR A 414 -12.82 7.61 -21.05
N PHE A 415 -14.01 7.30 -20.54
CA PHE A 415 -15.18 7.00 -21.36
C PHE A 415 -15.73 8.23 -22.07
N GLU A 416 -15.62 9.41 -21.43
CA GLU A 416 -16.07 10.70 -21.95
C GLU A 416 -15.00 11.42 -22.78
N GLU A 417 -13.79 10.88 -22.91
CA GLU A 417 -12.64 11.52 -23.57
C GLU A 417 -12.32 12.92 -23.02
N SER A 418 -12.55 13.13 -21.73
CA SER A 418 -12.47 14.43 -21.09
C SER A 418 -11.15 14.71 -20.37
N PHE A 419 -10.10 13.89 -20.59
CA PHE A 419 -8.76 14.17 -20.07
C PHE A 419 -8.15 15.40 -20.72
N GLY A 420 -7.53 16.26 -19.90
CA GLY A 420 -6.66 17.32 -20.41
C GLY A 420 -5.40 16.74 -21.09
N SER A 421 -4.84 17.52 -22.01
CA SER A 421 -3.64 17.11 -22.78
C SER A 421 -2.43 16.80 -21.91
N GLU A 422 -2.37 17.32 -20.67
CA GLU A 422 -1.31 17.10 -19.68
C GLU A 422 -1.22 15.65 -19.19
N TYR A 423 -2.32 14.86 -19.28
CA TYR A 423 -2.31 13.43 -18.97
C TYR A 423 -1.71 12.58 -20.09
N ALA A 424 -1.63 13.09 -21.32
CA ALA A 424 -1.11 12.38 -22.49
C ALA A 424 -1.82 11.03 -22.75
N ILE A 425 -3.10 10.92 -22.42
CA ILE A 425 -3.92 9.70 -22.61
C ILE A 425 -4.49 9.67 -24.02
N GLN A 426 -4.36 8.51 -24.66
CA GLN A 426 -5.06 8.17 -25.90
C GLN A 426 -6.11 7.13 -25.60
N THR A 427 -7.39 7.53 -25.73
CA THR A 427 -8.52 6.62 -25.55
C THR A 427 -8.68 5.71 -26.77
N ARG A 428 -9.11 4.48 -26.53
CA ARG A 428 -9.40 3.49 -27.59
C ARG A 428 -10.84 3.02 -27.49
N GLU A 429 -11.57 2.97 -28.60
CA GLU A 429 -12.97 2.55 -28.66
C GLU A 429 -13.21 1.20 -27.97
N GLY A 430 -12.35 0.23 -28.18
CA GLY A 430 -12.46 -1.09 -27.56
C GLY A 430 -12.44 -1.10 -26.03
N PHE A 431 -12.00 -0.01 -25.39
CA PHE A 431 -11.98 0.14 -23.91
C PHE A 431 -13.10 1.03 -23.38
N LYS A 432 -13.81 1.75 -24.25
CA LYS A 432 -14.95 2.59 -23.84
C LYS A 432 -16.18 1.76 -23.54
N ASN A 433 -17.01 2.25 -22.67
CA ASN A 433 -18.33 1.69 -22.38
C ASN A 433 -19.26 2.82 -21.93
N GLN A 434 -20.46 2.85 -22.51
CA GLN A 434 -21.47 3.87 -22.22
C GLN A 434 -22.84 3.20 -22.03
N PRO A 435 -23.71 3.75 -21.18
CA PRO A 435 -25.08 3.29 -21.10
C PRO A 435 -25.79 3.44 -22.45
N VAL A 436 -26.52 2.42 -22.83
CA VAL A 436 -27.39 2.45 -24.01
C VAL A 436 -28.84 2.60 -23.56
N THR A 437 -29.54 3.59 -24.12
CA THR A 437 -30.96 3.79 -23.83
C THR A 437 -31.79 3.12 -24.93
N LEU A 438 -32.61 2.17 -24.54
CA LEU A 438 -33.55 1.47 -25.40
C LEU A 438 -34.98 1.65 -24.88
N GLY A 439 -35.96 1.41 -25.73
CA GLY A 439 -37.36 1.29 -25.29
C GLY A 439 -37.52 0.07 -24.35
N ALA A 440 -38.53 0.13 -23.47
CA ALA A 440 -38.87 -0.97 -22.55
C ALA A 440 -39.56 -2.13 -23.28
N ASP A 441 -38.93 -2.63 -24.34
CA ASP A 441 -39.42 -3.70 -25.24
C ASP A 441 -38.39 -4.83 -25.28
N PRO A 442 -38.77 -6.08 -24.88
CA PRO A 442 -37.88 -7.23 -24.94
C PRO A 442 -37.36 -7.52 -26.38
N ALA A 443 -38.13 -7.26 -27.40
CA ALA A 443 -37.71 -7.51 -28.80
C ALA A 443 -36.58 -6.57 -29.21
N MET A 444 -36.69 -5.27 -28.88
CA MET A 444 -35.62 -4.30 -29.12
C MET A 444 -34.33 -4.65 -28.39
N ILE A 445 -34.46 -5.12 -27.14
CA ILE A 445 -33.29 -5.55 -26.33
C ILE A 445 -32.64 -6.79 -26.93
N ALA A 446 -33.47 -7.75 -27.36
CA ALA A 446 -32.95 -9.00 -27.96
C ALA A 446 -32.24 -8.71 -29.30
N GLU A 447 -32.80 -7.85 -30.12
CA GLU A 447 -32.20 -7.39 -31.40
C GLU A 447 -30.87 -6.67 -31.15
N TYR A 448 -30.83 -5.71 -30.23
CA TYR A 448 -29.62 -4.98 -29.88
C TYR A 448 -28.49 -5.90 -29.38
N LEU A 449 -28.85 -6.91 -28.61
CA LEU A 449 -27.89 -7.89 -28.04
C LEU A 449 -27.60 -9.05 -29.02
N GLY A 450 -28.23 -9.13 -30.17
CA GLY A 450 -28.06 -10.21 -31.13
C GLY A 450 -28.48 -11.59 -30.57
N LEU A 451 -29.47 -11.63 -29.67
CA LEU A 451 -29.93 -12.87 -29.04
C LEU A 451 -30.68 -13.76 -30.06
N LYS A 452 -30.38 -15.06 -30.02
CA LYS A 452 -31.11 -16.06 -30.79
C LYS A 452 -32.30 -16.60 -29.96
N GLN A 453 -33.45 -16.73 -30.58
CA GLN A 453 -34.60 -17.38 -29.95
C GLN A 453 -34.25 -18.82 -29.58
N LYS A 454 -34.76 -19.27 -28.44
CA LYS A 454 -34.67 -20.69 -28.07
C LYS A 454 -35.50 -21.49 -29.08
N GLY A 455 -34.88 -22.46 -29.69
CA GLY A 455 -35.59 -23.41 -30.56
C GLY A 455 -36.48 -24.32 -29.76
#